data_ca08c0987bda619c175ffeafd405b904
#
_entry.id   ca08c0987bda619c175ffeafd405b904
#
_cell.length_a   1.000
_cell.length_b   1.000
_cell.length_c   1.000
_cell.angle_alpha   90.00
_cell.angle_beta   90.00
_cell.angle_gamma   90.00
#
_symmetry.space_group_name_H-M   'P 1'
#
loop_
_entity.id
_entity.type
_entity.pdbx_description
1 polymer ?
#
loop_
_entity_poly.entity_id
_entity_poly.type
_entity_poly.pdbx_seq_one_letter_code
_entity_poly.pdbx_strand_id
1 'polypeptide(L)'
;MMKSILTSLTTIALATTLACTKHETPVSATAQTTSSSKNSSSKPKPQASSTASEPESARTDVGDPMPAYSATFLDGKPLSLANEKGNVVFLNVWATWCGPCRFETPELQALQNQYAASGLKVIGVSVDEGDNEAVKTFVAEQKITYPIAVDPEGRIATLVQTTVLPTSLLIDRNGKIVWRQIGAVMPNDAKLKAAVEKAVGDKRG
;
A
#
# COMPACT_ATOMS: atom_id res chain seq x y z
N MET A 1 57.43 0.91 15.28
CA MET A 1 57.20 1.23 16.72
C MET A 1 55.82 0.71 17.12
N MET A 2 55.84 -0.43 17.82
CA MET A 2 54.68 -1.10 18.37
C MET A 2 54.16 -0.32 19.59
N LYS A 3 52.87 -0.15 19.72
CA LYS A 3 52.23 0.01 21.04
C LYS A 3 50.92 -0.77 21.06
N SER A 4 51.00 -1.97 21.63
CA SER A 4 49.93 -2.69 22.27
C SER A 4 49.36 -1.88 23.41
N ILE A 5 48.02 -1.83 23.56
CA ILE A 5 47.36 -1.63 24.84
C ILE A 5 46.23 -2.64 24.96
N LEU A 6 46.33 -3.38 26.01
CA LEU A 6 45.59 -4.54 26.50
C LEU A 6 44.37 -4.12 27.32
N THR A 7 43.33 -4.97 27.28
CA THR A 7 42.37 -5.33 28.34
C THR A 7 41.41 -4.29 28.95
N SER A 8 40.10 -4.57 28.87
CA SER A 8 39.34 -4.85 30.09
C SER A 8 38.06 -5.63 29.79
N LEU A 9 37.99 -6.88 30.21
CA LEU A 9 36.77 -7.66 30.46
C LEU A 9 36.07 -7.07 31.68
N THR A 10 34.76 -6.83 31.57
CA THR A 10 33.91 -6.73 32.76
C THR A 10 32.66 -7.54 32.50
N THR A 11 32.69 -8.73 33.06
CA THR A 11 31.54 -9.66 33.29
C THR A 11 30.71 -9.10 34.43
N ILE A 12 29.43 -8.84 34.19
CA ILE A 12 28.43 -8.74 35.27
C ILE A 12 27.29 -9.69 34.91
N ALA A 13 27.30 -10.81 35.63
CA ALA A 13 26.15 -11.69 35.77
C ALA A 13 25.37 -11.24 37.01
N LEU A 14 24.08 -11.08 36.90
CA LEU A 14 23.20 -11.24 38.08
C LEU A 14 21.82 -11.73 37.63
N ALA A 15 21.42 -12.73 38.38
CA ALA A 15 20.33 -13.66 38.21
C ALA A 15 18.97 -13.14 38.73
N THR A 16 17.93 -13.82 38.24
CA THR A 16 16.66 -14.20 38.88
C THR A 16 15.71 -13.08 39.35
N THR A 17 14.45 -13.13 38.95
CA THR A 17 13.41 -13.85 39.65
C THR A 17 12.12 -14.01 38.81
N LEU A 18 11.65 -15.23 38.85
CA LEU A 18 10.36 -15.74 38.40
C LEU A 18 9.25 -15.28 39.34
N ALA A 19 8.17 -14.69 38.80
CA ALA A 19 6.92 -14.54 39.52
C ALA A 19 5.74 -14.79 38.55
N CYS A 20 5.22 -16.03 38.63
CA CYS A 20 3.89 -16.38 38.18
C CYS A 20 2.84 -15.74 39.09
N THR A 21 1.91 -14.97 38.51
CA THR A 21 0.60 -14.78 39.15
C THR A 21 -0.49 -15.15 38.17
N LYS A 22 -1.11 -16.28 38.44
CA LYS A 22 -2.42 -16.67 37.93
C LYS A 22 -3.46 -15.66 38.45
N HIS A 23 -4.33 -15.22 37.59
CA HIS A 23 -5.59 -14.66 38.01
C HIS A 23 -6.71 -15.38 37.27
N GLU A 24 -7.49 -16.11 38.08
CA GLU A 24 -8.68 -16.88 37.68
C GLU A 24 -9.87 -15.93 37.55
N THR A 25 -10.76 -16.28 36.64
CA THR A 25 -12.08 -15.76 36.37
C THR A 25 -13.06 -15.92 37.55
N PRO A 26 -14.18 -15.18 37.57
CA PRO A 26 -15.42 -15.93 37.62
C PRO A 26 -16.48 -15.51 36.58
N VAL A 27 -17.09 -16.56 36.07
CA VAL A 27 -18.32 -16.62 35.30
C VAL A 27 -19.47 -16.16 36.19
N SER A 28 -20.38 -15.31 35.67
CA SER A 28 -21.73 -15.19 36.22
C SER A 28 -22.75 -15.19 35.08
N ALA A 29 -23.46 -16.27 35.01
CA ALA A 29 -24.65 -16.44 34.21
C ALA A 29 -25.84 -15.85 34.96
N THR A 30 -26.72 -15.12 34.29
CA THR A 30 -28.14 -14.98 34.70
C THR A 30 -29.01 -14.88 33.47
N ALA A 31 -29.99 -15.73 33.48
CA ALA A 31 -30.97 -16.03 32.45
C ALA A 31 -32.20 -15.12 32.48
N GLN A 32 -32.89 -15.11 31.34
CA GLN A 32 -34.34 -14.96 31.09
C GLN A 32 -35.02 -13.61 31.34
N THR A 33 -35.67 -13.08 30.30
CA THR A 33 -37.16 -13.11 30.28
C THR A 33 -37.70 -12.82 28.88
N THR A 34 -38.59 -13.65 28.45
CA THR A 34 -39.46 -13.59 27.28
C THR A 34 -40.46 -12.45 27.40
N SER A 35 -40.71 -11.70 26.32
CA SER A 35 -42.00 -11.02 26.14
C SER A 35 -42.35 -10.98 24.66
N SER A 36 -43.40 -11.73 24.38
CA SER A 36 -44.14 -11.75 23.12
C SER A 36 -45.04 -10.53 23.05
N SER A 37 -45.02 -9.78 21.96
CA SER A 37 -46.15 -8.90 21.60
C SER A 37 -46.41 -8.95 20.10
N LYS A 38 -47.59 -9.39 19.77
CA LYS A 38 -48.23 -9.44 18.46
C LYS A 38 -48.67 -8.04 18.02
N ASN A 39 -48.72 -7.91 16.71
CA ASN A 39 -49.70 -7.08 15.92
C ASN A 39 -49.08 -5.80 15.32
N SER A 40 -49.05 -5.63 14.03
CA SER A 40 -50.16 -5.25 13.19
C SER A 40 -49.72 -5.10 11.73
N SER A 41 -50.45 -5.75 10.87
CA SER A 41 -50.38 -5.62 9.42
C SER A 41 -50.80 -4.22 8.97
N SER A 42 -49.88 -3.49 8.30
CA SER A 42 -50.29 -2.41 7.42
C SER A 42 -49.37 -2.43 6.19
N LYS A 43 -49.98 -2.74 5.04
CA LYS A 43 -49.42 -2.78 3.70
C LYS A 43 -49.07 -1.35 3.26
N PRO A 44 -47.80 -1.01 3.01
CA PRO A 44 -47.48 0.24 2.33
C PRO A 44 -47.49 0.04 0.82
N LYS A 45 -48.11 1.00 0.17
CA LYS A 45 -48.17 1.30 -1.26
C LYS A 45 -46.78 1.31 -1.89
N PRO A 46 -46.58 0.86 -3.16
CA PRO A 46 -45.30 0.94 -3.82
C PRO A 46 -44.91 2.40 -4.04
N GLN A 47 -43.96 2.87 -3.29
CA GLN A 47 -43.25 4.12 -3.55
C GLN A 47 -42.20 3.84 -4.60
N ALA A 48 -42.21 4.59 -5.70
CA ALA A 48 -41.26 4.53 -6.75
C ALA A 48 -39.84 4.70 -6.16
N SER A 49 -39.08 3.64 -6.19
CA SER A 49 -37.68 3.62 -5.79
C SER A 49 -36.91 4.42 -6.83
N SER A 50 -36.53 5.64 -6.49
CA SER A 50 -35.47 6.33 -7.19
C SER A 50 -34.20 5.47 -7.00
N THR A 51 -33.80 4.80 -8.05
CA THR A 51 -32.54 4.06 -8.12
C THR A 51 -31.40 5.07 -8.01
N ALA A 52 -31.02 5.40 -6.78
CA ALA A 52 -29.68 5.87 -6.53
C ALA A 52 -28.80 4.63 -6.76
N SER A 53 -28.15 4.57 -7.91
CA SER A 53 -27.09 3.62 -8.17
C SER A 53 -26.04 3.81 -7.07
N GLU A 54 -25.96 2.84 -6.15
CA GLU A 54 -24.79 2.70 -5.31
C GLU A 54 -23.57 2.70 -6.25
N PRO A 55 -22.47 3.38 -5.89
CA PRO A 55 -21.27 3.33 -6.70
C PRO A 55 -20.87 1.84 -6.78
N GLU A 56 -21.05 1.26 -7.96
CA GLU A 56 -20.52 -0.06 -8.29
C GLU A 56 -19.09 -0.08 -7.81
N SER A 57 -18.77 -0.97 -6.86
CA SER A 57 -17.44 -1.10 -6.26
C SER A 57 -16.43 -1.06 -7.40
N ALA A 58 -15.71 0.07 -7.50
CA ALA A 58 -14.82 0.32 -8.62
C ALA A 58 -13.78 -0.81 -8.65
N ARG A 59 -13.86 -1.65 -9.66
CA ARG A 59 -12.88 -2.71 -9.89
C ARG A 59 -11.54 -2.06 -10.21
N THR A 60 -10.46 -2.73 -9.84
CA THR A 60 -9.09 -2.29 -10.10
C THR A 60 -8.28 -3.36 -10.80
N ASP A 61 -8.94 -4.07 -11.70
CA ASP A 61 -8.33 -5.08 -12.57
C ASP A 61 -7.76 -4.47 -13.84
N VAL A 62 -6.99 -5.26 -14.57
CA VAL A 62 -6.47 -4.85 -15.88
C VAL A 62 -7.65 -4.60 -16.82
N GLY A 63 -7.70 -3.42 -17.37
CA GLY A 63 -8.78 -2.96 -18.24
C GLY A 63 -9.68 -1.92 -17.60
N ASP A 64 -9.70 -1.80 -16.28
CA ASP A 64 -10.53 -0.83 -15.57
C ASP A 64 -9.86 0.55 -15.49
N PRO A 65 -10.63 1.63 -15.36
CA PRO A 65 -10.09 2.94 -15.02
C PRO A 65 -9.56 2.92 -13.58
N MET A 66 -8.39 3.53 -13.36
CA MET A 66 -7.88 3.74 -12.01
C MET A 66 -8.82 4.68 -11.25
N PRO A 67 -9.37 4.28 -10.09
CA PRO A 67 -10.21 5.16 -9.29
C PRO A 67 -9.45 6.41 -8.82
N ALA A 68 -10.18 7.46 -8.49
CA ALA A 68 -9.59 8.67 -7.93
C ALA A 68 -8.86 8.37 -6.62
N TYR A 69 -7.59 8.76 -6.56
CA TYR A 69 -6.77 8.62 -5.37
C TYR A 69 -5.92 9.85 -5.15
N SER A 70 -5.78 10.23 -3.88
CA SER A 70 -4.90 11.32 -3.45
C SER A 70 -4.20 10.97 -2.14
N ALA A 71 -2.97 11.45 -1.99
CA ALA A 71 -2.12 11.28 -0.82
C ALA A 71 -1.18 12.49 -0.69
N THR A 72 -0.18 12.40 0.19
CA THR A 72 0.84 13.43 0.33
C THR A 72 2.21 12.82 0.07
N PHE A 73 3.04 13.46 -0.74
CA PHE A 73 4.43 13.08 -0.94
C PHE A 73 5.27 13.38 0.30
N LEU A 74 6.41 12.71 0.45
CA LEU A 74 7.36 12.96 1.54
C LEU A 74 7.86 14.40 1.62
N ASP A 75 7.84 15.14 0.51
CA ASP A 75 8.19 16.57 0.44
C ASP A 75 7.01 17.49 0.81
N GLY A 76 5.88 16.95 1.23
CA GLY A 76 4.68 17.67 1.65
C GLY A 76 3.74 18.09 0.51
N LYS A 77 4.09 17.84 -0.75
CA LYS A 77 3.22 18.18 -1.88
C LYS A 77 2.07 17.18 -2.03
N PRO A 78 0.91 17.62 -2.54
CA PRO A 78 -0.20 16.71 -2.78
C PRO A 78 0.07 15.81 -3.98
N LEU A 79 -0.20 14.51 -3.83
CA LEU A 79 -0.39 13.57 -4.92
C LEU A 79 -1.87 13.53 -5.28
N SER A 80 -2.18 13.61 -6.57
CA SER A 80 -3.48 13.26 -7.13
C SER A 80 -3.26 12.48 -8.42
N LEU A 81 -3.69 11.23 -8.47
CA LEU A 81 -3.56 10.41 -9.70
C LEU A 81 -4.34 10.99 -10.87
N ALA A 82 -5.40 11.76 -10.62
CA ALA A 82 -6.14 12.45 -11.66
C ALA A 82 -5.27 13.51 -12.40
N ASN A 83 -4.29 14.09 -11.70
CA ASN A 83 -3.36 15.09 -12.28
C ASN A 83 -2.21 14.43 -13.05
N GLU A 84 -2.07 13.09 -12.96
CA GLU A 84 -1.05 12.35 -13.69
C GLU A 84 -1.49 11.92 -15.10
N LYS A 85 -2.72 12.24 -15.51
CA LYS A 85 -3.19 11.98 -16.87
C LYS A 85 -2.23 12.60 -17.90
N GLY A 86 -1.96 11.85 -18.97
CA GLY A 86 -0.92 12.20 -19.95
C GLY A 86 0.44 11.56 -19.64
N ASN A 87 0.70 11.13 -18.42
CA ASN A 87 1.84 10.30 -18.05
C ASN A 87 1.45 8.83 -17.98
N VAL A 88 2.42 7.94 -18.17
CA VAL A 88 2.30 6.53 -17.77
C VAL A 88 2.75 6.43 -16.32
N VAL A 89 1.92 5.88 -15.44
CA VAL A 89 2.23 5.79 -14.01
C VAL A 89 2.45 4.33 -13.63
N PHE A 90 3.61 4.02 -13.05
CA PHE A 90 3.84 2.77 -12.33
C PHE A 90 3.60 3.04 -10.84
N LEU A 91 2.44 2.63 -10.33
CA LEU A 91 2.04 2.79 -8.94
C LEU A 91 2.42 1.55 -8.15
N ASN A 92 3.20 1.70 -7.08
CA ASN A 92 3.66 0.62 -6.22
C ASN A 92 3.19 0.86 -4.78
N VAL A 93 2.45 -0.09 -4.22
CA VAL A 93 2.00 -0.08 -2.81
C VAL A 93 2.96 -0.94 -1.99
N TRP A 94 3.59 -0.35 -0.99
CA TRP A 94 4.70 -0.96 -0.28
C TRP A 94 4.82 -0.51 1.18
N ALA A 95 5.75 -1.10 1.95
CA ALA A 95 6.12 -0.65 3.28
C ALA A 95 7.60 -0.96 3.58
N THR A 96 8.20 -0.24 4.53
CA THR A 96 9.62 -0.40 4.91
C THR A 96 9.90 -1.75 5.55
N TRP A 97 8.95 -2.31 6.29
CA TRP A 97 9.03 -3.62 6.95
C TRP A 97 8.76 -4.81 6.02
N CYS A 98 8.34 -4.55 4.79
CA CYS A 98 8.03 -5.57 3.79
C CYS A 98 9.30 -6.07 3.09
N GLY A 99 9.76 -7.26 3.40
CA GLY A 99 10.97 -7.86 2.79
C GLY A 99 10.94 -7.92 1.26
N PRO A 100 9.87 -8.47 0.63
CA PRO A 100 9.74 -8.47 -0.83
C PRO A 100 9.75 -7.07 -1.46
N CYS A 101 9.19 -6.06 -0.76
CA CYS A 101 9.21 -4.66 -1.25
C CYS A 101 10.64 -4.12 -1.31
N ARG A 102 11.44 -4.42 -0.28
CA ARG A 102 12.87 -4.05 -0.24
C ARG A 102 13.66 -4.70 -1.37
N PHE A 103 13.30 -5.93 -1.73
CA PHE A 103 13.94 -6.68 -2.80
C PHE A 103 13.69 -6.06 -4.19
N GLU A 104 12.47 -5.59 -4.47
CA GLU A 104 12.13 -5.02 -5.78
C GLU A 104 12.58 -3.56 -5.98
N THR A 105 12.90 -2.84 -4.90
CA THR A 105 13.24 -1.40 -4.95
C THR A 105 14.31 -1.05 -6.00
N PRO A 106 15.44 -1.80 -6.15
CA PRO A 106 16.41 -1.50 -7.19
C PRO A 106 15.85 -1.63 -8.61
N GLU A 107 14.94 -2.58 -8.86
CA GLU A 107 14.30 -2.76 -10.16
C GLU A 107 13.36 -1.60 -10.49
N LEU A 108 12.59 -1.11 -9.50
CA LEU A 108 11.74 0.07 -9.68
C LEU A 108 12.56 1.34 -9.96
N GLN A 109 13.72 1.48 -9.30
CA GLN A 109 14.64 2.57 -9.58
C GLN A 109 15.24 2.46 -11.01
N ALA A 110 15.58 1.26 -11.44
CA ALA A 110 16.05 1.02 -12.81
C ALA A 110 14.97 1.34 -13.84
N LEU A 111 13.71 0.93 -13.57
CA LEU A 111 12.55 1.24 -14.41
C LEU A 111 12.34 2.75 -14.55
N GLN A 112 12.37 3.49 -13.43
CA GLN A 112 12.30 4.96 -13.46
C GLN A 112 13.42 5.56 -14.31
N ASN A 113 14.65 5.16 -14.10
CA ASN A 113 15.79 5.69 -14.82
C ASN A 113 15.70 5.43 -16.32
N GLN A 114 15.25 4.24 -16.71
CA GLN A 114 15.19 3.82 -18.12
C GLN A 114 14.07 4.53 -18.89
N TYR A 115 12.90 4.72 -18.29
CA TYR A 115 11.71 5.16 -19.03
C TYR A 115 11.18 6.56 -18.65
N ALA A 116 11.83 7.27 -17.72
CA ALA A 116 11.40 8.61 -17.31
C ALA A 116 11.33 9.58 -18.52
N ALA A 117 12.34 9.57 -19.40
CA ALA A 117 12.36 10.39 -20.61
C ALA A 117 11.26 10.04 -21.62
N SER A 118 10.70 8.82 -21.52
CA SER A 118 9.57 8.35 -22.34
C SER A 118 8.21 8.64 -21.71
N GLY A 119 8.19 9.32 -20.54
CA GLY A 119 6.97 9.72 -19.83
C GLY A 119 6.44 8.69 -18.85
N LEU A 120 7.28 7.74 -18.37
CA LEU A 120 6.97 6.93 -17.23
C LEU A 120 7.27 7.69 -15.94
N LYS A 121 6.37 7.61 -14.98
CA LYS A 121 6.56 8.01 -13.59
C LYS A 121 6.36 6.79 -12.68
N VAL A 122 7.38 6.40 -11.94
CA VAL A 122 7.22 5.48 -10.82
C VAL A 122 6.78 6.30 -9.62
N ILE A 123 5.74 5.85 -8.93
CA ILE A 123 5.23 6.45 -7.68
C ILE A 123 5.09 5.34 -6.66
N GLY A 124 5.89 5.39 -5.59
CA GLY A 124 5.72 4.52 -4.45
C GLY A 124 4.72 5.12 -3.45
N VAL A 125 3.77 4.32 -2.98
CA VAL A 125 2.87 4.71 -1.88
C VAL A 125 3.17 3.82 -0.69
N SER A 126 3.80 4.39 0.33
CA SER A 126 4.08 3.70 1.59
C SER A 126 2.81 3.65 2.44
N VAL A 127 2.54 2.46 2.97
CA VAL A 127 1.49 2.23 3.97
C VAL A 127 2.09 2.01 5.38
N ASP A 128 3.29 2.53 5.62
CA ASP A 128 3.86 2.56 6.95
C ASP A 128 3.02 3.44 7.88
N GLU A 129 2.72 2.94 9.08
CA GLU A 129 1.99 3.67 10.11
C GLU A 129 2.90 4.62 10.90
N GLY A 130 2.33 5.64 11.51
CA GLY A 130 3.03 6.58 12.37
C GLY A 130 3.69 7.73 11.62
N ASP A 131 4.86 8.17 12.12
CA ASP A 131 5.64 9.21 11.47
C ASP A 131 6.38 8.67 10.23
N ASN A 132 6.80 9.56 9.37
CA ASN A 132 7.42 9.17 8.09
C ASN A 132 8.94 8.97 8.18
N GLU A 133 9.53 8.91 9.39
CA GLU A 133 11.00 8.87 9.54
C GLU A 133 11.59 7.54 9.05
N ALA A 134 10.92 6.42 9.31
CA ALA A 134 11.33 5.13 8.78
C ALA A 134 11.34 5.12 7.24
N VAL A 135 10.31 5.71 6.63
CA VAL A 135 10.20 5.82 5.16
C VAL A 135 11.30 6.72 4.61
N LYS A 136 11.55 7.89 5.21
CA LYS A 136 12.63 8.80 4.80
C LYS A 136 14.01 8.15 4.89
N THR A 137 14.27 7.46 6.01
CA THR A 137 15.52 6.72 6.22
C THR A 137 15.71 5.66 5.14
N PHE A 138 14.69 4.85 4.89
CA PHE A 138 14.73 3.83 3.85
C PHE A 138 14.99 4.42 2.45
N VAL A 139 14.27 5.48 2.09
CA VAL A 139 14.44 6.18 0.80
C VAL A 139 15.87 6.68 0.62
N ALA A 140 16.46 7.24 1.67
CA ALA A 140 17.85 7.72 1.64
C ALA A 140 18.86 6.57 1.51
N GLU A 141 18.72 5.51 2.31
CA GLU A 141 19.58 4.33 2.30
C GLU A 141 19.55 3.60 0.96
N GLN A 142 18.38 3.44 0.37
CA GLN A 142 18.19 2.77 -0.92
C GLN A 142 18.44 3.70 -2.12
N LYS A 143 18.73 4.98 -1.87
CA LYS A 143 18.96 5.99 -2.91
C LYS A 143 17.80 6.10 -3.91
N ILE A 144 16.58 6.01 -3.40
CA ILE A 144 15.37 6.12 -4.21
C ILE A 144 15.22 7.57 -4.68
N THR A 145 15.03 7.76 -5.99
CA THR A 145 14.84 9.09 -6.59
C THR A 145 13.46 9.30 -7.19
N TYR A 146 12.66 8.25 -7.31
CA TYR A 146 11.27 8.39 -7.72
C TYR A 146 10.40 8.87 -6.56
N PRO A 147 9.27 9.58 -6.85
CA PRO A 147 8.40 10.13 -5.82
C PRO A 147 7.82 9.06 -4.89
N ILE A 148 7.86 9.35 -3.58
CA ILE A 148 7.24 8.53 -2.54
C ILE A 148 6.13 9.33 -1.88
N ALA A 149 4.91 8.82 -1.93
CA ALA A 149 3.77 9.29 -1.16
C ALA A 149 3.56 8.40 0.07
N VAL A 150 2.86 8.93 1.07
CA VAL A 150 2.54 8.23 2.32
C VAL A 150 1.04 8.14 2.52
N ASP A 151 0.59 6.98 2.95
CA ASP A 151 -0.81 6.64 3.18
C ASP A 151 -0.94 5.73 4.41
N PRO A 152 -0.68 6.26 5.63
CA PRO A 152 -0.66 5.48 6.86
C PRO A 152 -2.00 4.81 7.20
N GLU A 153 -3.10 5.29 6.64
CA GLU A 153 -4.42 4.67 6.77
C GLU A 153 -4.62 3.50 5.80
N GLY A 154 -3.70 3.25 4.87
CA GLY A 154 -3.78 2.16 3.91
C GLY A 154 -4.95 2.25 2.93
N ARG A 155 -5.45 3.46 2.64
CA ARG A 155 -6.58 3.70 1.73
C ARG A 155 -6.29 3.19 0.32
N ILE A 156 -5.03 3.30 -0.13
CA ILE A 156 -4.63 2.78 -1.44
C ILE A 156 -4.79 1.26 -1.51
N ALA A 157 -4.41 0.53 -0.46
CA ALA A 157 -4.52 -0.92 -0.44
C ALA A 157 -5.99 -1.37 -0.54
N THR A 158 -6.89 -0.68 0.17
CA THR A 158 -8.34 -0.89 0.06
C THR A 158 -8.84 -0.57 -1.34
N LEU A 159 -8.41 0.58 -1.91
CA LEU A 159 -8.84 1.04 -3.22
C LEU A 159 -8.43 0.06 -4.33
N VAL A 160 -7.20 -0.45 -4.29
CA VAL A 160 -6.72 -1.42 -5.28
C VAL A 160 -7.02 -2.87 -4.91
N GLN A 161 -7.85 -3.08 -3.88
CA GLN A 161 -8.34 -4.39 -3.45
C GLN A 161 -7.18 -5.39 -3.23
N THR A 162 -6.20 -5.01 -2.42
CA THR A 162 -5.07 -5.86 -2.07
C THR A 162 -4.88 -5.96 -0.55
N THR A 163 -4.49 -7.15 -0.10
CA THR A 163 -4.00 -7.42 1.25
C THR A 163 -2.54 -7.87 1.24
N VAL A 164 -1.90 -7.83 0.07
CA VAL A 164 -0.53 -8.32 -0.15
C VAL A 164 0.38 -7.17 -0.57
N LEU A 165 1.54 -7.09 0.06
CA LEU A 165 2.60 -6.17 -0.31
C LEU A 165 3.81 -6.94 -0.88
N PRO A 166 4.45 -6.37 -1.90
CA PRO A 166 4.03 -5.21 -2.67
C PRO A 166 2.86 -5.54 -3.61
N THR A 167 2.11 -4.53 -4.02
CA THR A 167 1.19 -4.63 -5.15
C THR A 167 1.45 -3.47 -6.09
N SER A 168 1.59 -3.78 -7.38
CA SER A 168 1.94 -2.78 -8.39
C SER A 168 0.92 -2.74 -9.52
N LEU A 169 0.67 -1.54 -10.03
CA LEU A 169 -0.21 -1.25 -11.15
C LEU A 169 0.53 -0.41 -12.19
N LEU A 170 0.38 -0.73 -13.46
CA LEU A 170 0.76 0.16 -14.56
C LEU A 170 -0.50 0.82 -15.11
N ILE A 171 -0.52 2.13 -15.10
CA ILE A 171 -1.64 2.98 -15.51
C ILE A 171 -1.20 3.74 -16.77
N ASP A 172 -1.98 3.66 -17.83
CA ASP A 172 -1.69 4.35 -19.07
C ASP A 172 -2.03 5.85 -18.99
N ARG A 173 -1.73 6.59 -20.07
CA ARG A 173 -1.95 8.05 -20.17
C ARG A 173 -3.42 8.47 -20.02
N ASN A 174 -4.36 7.55 -20.27
CA ASN A 174 -5.80 7.76 -20.13
C ASN A 174 -6.30 7.47 -18.70
N GLY A 175 -5.41 6.97 -17.83
CA GLY A 175 -5.77 6.57 -16.47
C GLY A 175 -6.33 5.16 -16.39
N LYS A 176 -6.09 4.30 -17.40
CA LYS A 176 -6.54 2.91 -17.43
C LYS A 176 -5.45 1.97 -16.91
N ILE A 177 -5.82 1.02 -16.08
CA ILE A 177 -4.91 -0.03 -15.59
C ILE A 177 -4.61 -0.99 -16.74
N VAL A 178 -3.35 -1.10 -17.16
CA VAL A 178 -2.91 -1.93 -18.28
C VAL A 178 -2.06 -3.12 -17.86
N TRP A 179 -1.62 -3.14 -16.60
CA TRP A 179 -0.90 -4.25 -15.98
C TRP A 179 -1.05 -4.19 -14.47
N ARG A 180 -1.06 -5.36 -13.82
CA ARG A 180 -1.16 -5.53 -12.36
C ARG A 180 -0.29 -6.69 -11.91
N GLN A 181 0.40 -6.53 -10.79
CA GLN A 181 1.20 -7.56 -10.13
C GLN A 181 0.91 -7.55 -8.63
N ILE A 182 0.63 -8.72 -8.07
CA ILE A 182 0.59 -8.97 -6.63
C ILE A 182 1.87 -9.72 -6.27
N GLY A 183 2.62 -9.22 -5.30
CA GLY A 183 3.97 -9.67 -4.97
C GLY A 183 5.05 -8.90 -5.74
N ALA A 184 6.31 -9.15 -5.38
CA ALA A 184 7.44 -8.38 -5.89
C ALA A 184 7.62 -8.51 -7.40
N VAL A 185 7.98 -7.40 -8.03
CA VAL A 185 8.51 -7.37 -9.40
C VAL A 185 9.87 -8.03 -9.40
N MET A 186 10.03 -9.01 -10.28
CA MET A 186 11.31 -9.72 -10.43
C MET A 186 12.24 -8.97 -11.37
N PRO A 187 13.56 -9.07 -11.17
CA PRO A 187 14.52 -8.48 -12.09
C PRO A 187 14.30 -9.00 -13.52
N ASN A 188 14.33 -8.08 -14.48
CA ASN A 188 14.14 -8.38 -15.90
C ASN A 188 12.78 -9.02 -16.24
N ASP A 189 11.70 -8.69 -15.52
CA ASP A 189 10.36 -9.19 -15.85
C ASP A 189 9.96 -8.77 -17.27
N ALA A 190 9.97 -9.76 -18.18
CA ALA A 190 9.67 -9.52 -19.58
C ALA A 190 8.21 -9.06 -19.82
N LYS A 191 7.27 -9.47 -18.95
CA LYS A 191 5.86 -9.07 -19.07
C LYS A 191 5.68 -7.61 -18.66
N LEU A 192 6.32 -7.20 -17.55
CA LEU A 192 6.33 -5.81 -17.13
C LEU A 192 7.00 -4.93 -18.17
N LYS A 193 8.19 -5.33 -18.65
CA LYS A 193 8.93 -4.58 -19.68
C LYS A 193 8.07 -4.36 -20.92
N ALA A 194 7.46 -5.41 -21.45
CA ALA A 194 6.59 -5.31 -22.63
C ALA A 194 5.37 -4.40 -22.37
N ALA A 195 4.77 -4.47 -21.18
CA ALA A 195 3.64 -3.61 -20.79
C ALA A 195 4.05 -2.14 -20.72
N VAL A 196 5.22 -1.84 -20.12
CA VAL A 196 5.76 -0.48 -20.04
C VAL A 196 6.10 0.06 -21.42
N GLU A 197 6.82 -0.69 -22.25
CA GLU A 197 7.19 -0.29 -23.62
C GLU A 197 5.96 0.02 -24.47
N LYS A 198 4.93 -0.81 -24.36
CA LYS A 198 3.64 -0.56 -25.02
C LYS A 198 2.98 0.73 -24.52
N ALA A 199 2.90 0.91 -23.19
CA ALA A 199 2.22 2.07 -22.60
C ALA A 199 2.93 3.39 -22.91
N VAL A 200 4.28 3.43 -22.84
CA VAL A 200 5.04 4.66 -23.17
C VAL A 200 5.12 4.93 -24.67
N GLY A 201 5.03 3.88 -25.50
CA GLY A 201 4.99 4.00 -26.97
C GLY A 201 3.67 4.49 -27.52
N ASP A 202 2.56 4.29 -26.80
CA ASP A 202 1.25 4.80 -27.19
C ASP A 202 1.15 6.30 -26.84
N LYS A 203 1.35 7.15 -27.84
CA LYS A 203 1.30 8.62 -27.70
C LYS A 203 -0.12 9.19 -27.75
N ARG A 204 -1.13 8.33 -27.90
CA ARG A 204 -2.54 8.72 -27.92
C ARG A 204 -3.05 8.70 -26.47
N GLY A 205 -3.11 9.84 -25.86
CA GLY A 205 -3.67 10.13 -24.56
C GLY A 205 -4.53 11.38 -24.64
#